data_823eb5e0189062d5f442c8ce48c8e10d
#
_entry.id   823eb5e0189062d5f442c8ce48c8e10d
#
_cell.length_a   1.000
_cell.length_b   1.000
_cell.length_c   1.000
_cell.angle_alpha   90.00
_cell.angle_beta   90.00
_cell.angle_gamma   90.00
#
_symmetry.space_group_name_H-M   'P 1'
#
loop_
_entity.id
_entity.type
_entity.pdbx_description
1 polymer ?
#
loop_
_entity_poly.entity_id
_entity_poly.type
_entity_poly.pdbx_seq_one_letter_code
_entity_poly.pdbx_strand_id
1 'polypeptide(L)'
;MIFQIENKNIHASDAGQGIDSQKETIVFLHGSGLSHIVWSLTEQFFSNKNFNVLSIDLPGHGNSDGPCLDSIEKIADWLEKVFKKLNLQNLILVGHSQGCLVTIECTARYPNKIKTLSLMGGAGAIPMNPELLSLAEAGNPKQ
;
A
#
# COMPACT_ATOMS: atom_id res chain seq x y z
N MET A 1 -5.27 -11.00 6.00
CA MET A 1 -4.77 -10.95 7.39
C MET A 1 -5.09 -9.63 8.05
N ILE A 2 -5.14 -9.61 9.41
CA ILE A 2 -5.27 -8.38 10.21
C ILE A 2 -4.12 -8.35 11.21
N PHE A 3 -3.48 -7.19 11.37
CA PHE A 3 -2.40 -6.96 12.33
C PHE A 3 -2.48 -5.54 12.87
N GLN A 4 -1.70 -5.23 13.93
CA GLN A 4 -1.76 -3.93 14.58
C GLN A 4 -0.49 -3.11 14.34
N ILE A 5 -0.69 -1.85 13.97
CA ILE A 5 0.33 -0.80 13.96
C ILE A 5 -0.19 0.34 14.85
N GLU A 6 0.57 0.70 15.89
CA GLU A 6 0.24 1.80 16.82
C GLU A 6 -1.20 1.72 17.36
N ASN A 7 -1.62 0.51 17.79
CA ASN A 7 -2.96 0.19 18.30
C ASN A 7 -4.11 0.38 17.28
N LYS A 8 -3.81 0.43 15.99
CA LYS A 8 -4.79 0.43 14.89
C LYS A 8 -4.79 -0.92 14.19
N ASN A 9 -5.96 -1.44 13.89
CA ASN A 9 -6.10 -2.65 13.11
C ASN A 9 -5.87 -2.32 11.63
N ILE A 10 -4.95 -3.02 11.03
CA ILE A 10 -4.59 -2.88 9.62
C ILE A 10 -4.97 -4.17 8.91
N HIS A 11 -5.64 -4.02 7.81
CA HIS A 11 -6.01 -5.12 6.93
C HIS A 11 -5.06 -5.20 5.73
N ALA A 12 -4.67 -6.42 5.39
CA ALA A 12 -4.02 -6.72 4.11
C ALA A 12 -4.54 -8.06 3.57
N SER A 13 -4.72 -8.15 2.27
CA SER A 13 -4.94 -9.43 1.61
C SER A 13 -3.60 -10.12 1.33
N ASP A 14 -3.52 -11.40 1.61
CA ASP A 14 -2.37 -12.28 1.35
C ASP A 14 -2.75 -13.45 0.43
N ALA A 15 -3.81 -13.27 -0.35
CA ALA A 15 -4.43 -14.30 -1.19
C ALA A 15 -4.77 -15.60 -0.41
N GLY A 16 -4.92 -15.50 0.92
CA GLY A 16 -5.20 -16.65 1.79
C GLY A 16 -4.02 -17.61 2.03
N GLN A 17 -2.80 -17.21 1.65
CA GLN A 17 -1.61 -18.07 1.70
C GLN A 17 -0.73 -17.82 2.93
N GLY A 18 -0.87 -16.67 3.59
CA GLY A 18 0.07 -16.23 4.62
C GLY A 18 1.41 -15.79 4.04
N ILE A 19 2.38 -15.51 4.91
CA ILE A 19 3.74 -15.08 4.54
C ILE A 19 4.72 -16.21 4.83
N ASP A 20 5.36 -16.71 3.80
CA ASP A 20 6.42 -17.71 3.86
C ASP A 20 7.78 -17.01 3.75
N SER A 21 8.63 -17.17 4.77
CA SER A 21 9.96 -16.54 4.83
C SER A 21 10.94 -16.98 3.73
N GLN A 22 10.62 -18.05 3.00
CA GLN A 22 11.45 -18.57 1.91
C GLN A 22 11.09 -17.98 0.54
N LYS A 23 9.99 -17.21 0.48
CA LYS A 23 9.51 -16.61 -0.78
C LYS A 23 9.79 -15.13 -0.82
N GLU A 24 9.97 -14.60 -2.03
CA GLU A 24 9.96 -13.14 -2.26
C GLU A 24 8.56 -12.57 -2.03
N THR A 25 8.50 -11.39 -1.47
CA THR A 25 7.22 -10.73 -1.14
C THR A 25 6.96 -9.56 -2.08
N ILE A 26 5.80 -9.57 -2.70
CA ILE A 26 5.28 -8.45 -3.47
C ILE A 26 4.26 -7.70 -2.60
N VAL A 27 4.51 -6.41 -2.39
CA VAL A 27 3.58 -5.52 -1.67
C VAL A 27 2.88 -4.62 -2.69
N PHE A 28 1.56 -4.68 -2.70
CA PHE A 28 0.70 -3.90 -3.58
C PHE A 28 0.11 -2.70 -2.82
N LEU A 29 0.28 -1.51 -3.37
CA LEU A 29 -0.17 -0.24 -2.80
C LEU A 29 -1.20 0.41 -3.73
N HIS A 30 -2.42 0.54 -3.25
CA HIS A 30 -3.53 1.11 -4.00
C HIS A 30 -3.45 2.65 -4.12
N GLY A 31 -4.26 3.22 -5.01
CA GLY A 31 -4.43 4.65 -5.16
C GLY A 31 -5.38 5.27 -4.13
N SER A 32 -5.48 6.59 -4.15
CA SER A 32 -6.37 7.38 -3.28
C SER A 32 -7.82 6.92 -3.42
N GLY A 33 -8.52 6.74 -2.28
CA GLY A 33 -9.93 6.33 -2.26
C GLY A 33 -10.19 4.88 -2.67
N LEU A 34 -9.15 4.08 -2.90
CA LEU A 34 -9.25 2.67 -3.26
C LEU A 34 -8.94 1.76 -2.05
N SER A 35 -8.80 0.46 -2.29
CA SER A 35 -8.46 -0.55 -1.30
C SER A 35 -7.72 -1.72 -1.95
N HIS A 36 -7.33 -2.72 -1.14
CA HIS A 36 -6.71 -3.96 -1.62
C HIS A 36 -7.48 -4.65 -2.76
N ILE A 37 -8.80 -4.44 -2.84
CA ILE A 37 -9.67 -5.12 -3.82
C ILE A 37 -9.21 -4.90 -5.27
N VAL A 38 -8.62 -3.74 -5.59
CA VAL A 38 -8.13 -3.44 -6.94
C VAL A 38 -7.03 -4.42 -7.40
N TRP A 39 -6.40 -5.11 -6.48
CA TRP A 39 -5.32 -6.06 -6.72
C TRP A 39 -5.74 -7.53 -6.77
N SER A 40 -7.01 -7.85 -6.51
CA SER A 40 -7.49 -9.21 -6.27
C SER A 40 -7.06 -10.23 -7.34
N LEU A 41 -7.16 -9.87 -8.62
CA LEU A 41 -6.73 -10.77 -9.72
C LEU A 41 -5.20 -10.83 -9.84
N THR A 42 -4.53 -9.71 -9.61
CA THR A 42 -3.06 -9.62 -9.69
C THR A 42 -2.41 -10.39 -8.56
N GLU A 43 -2.89 -10.23 -7.33
CA GLU A 43 -2.35 -10.95 -6.18
C GLU A 43 -2.51 -12.46 -6.34
N GLN A 44 -3.67 -12.91 -6.84
CA GLN A 44 -3.91 -14.33 -7.08
C GLN A 44 -2.98 -14.89 -8.15
N PHE A 45 -2.73 -14.14 -9.22
CA PHE A 45 -1.78 -14.53 -10.26
C PHE A 45 -0.36 -14.76 -9.67
N PHE A 46 0.15 -13.81 -8.91
CA PHE A 46 1.50 -13.91 -8.36
C PHE A 46 1.61 -14.92 -7.22
N SER A 47 0.60 -15.07 -6.40
CA SER A 47 0.53 -16.12 -5.39
C SER A 47 0.66 -17.51 -6.02
N ASN A 48 0.01 -17.74 -7.15
CA ASN A 48 0.13 -18.97 -7.94
C ASN A 48 1.50 -19.15 -8.60
N LYS A 49 2.32 -18.11 -8.66
CA LYS A 49 3.72 -18.11 -9.15
C LYS A 49 4.75 -18.21 -8.03
N ASN A 50 4.34 -18.65 -6.87
CA ASN A 50 5.21 -18.88 -5.71
C ASN A 50 5.79 -17.61 -5.05
N PHE A 51 5.10 -16.46 -5.18
CA PHE A 51 5.40 -15.27 -4.40
C PHE A 51 4.52 -15.18 -3.15
N ASN A 52 5.04 -14.59 -2.08
CA ASN A 52 4.15 -13.97 -1.11
C ASN A 52 3.54 -12.72 -1.76
N VAL A 53 2.28 -12.48 -1.47
CA VAL A 53 1.58 -11.26 -1.90
C VAL A 53 0.99 -10.56 -0.68
N LEU A 54 1.02 -9.25 -0.67
CA LEU A 54 0.48 -8.44 0.41
C LEU A 54 -0.15 -7.17 -0.18
N SER A 55 -1.47 -7.19 -0.36
CA SER A 55 -2.23 -6.03 -0.81
C SER A 55 -2.76 -5.29 0.41
N ILE A 56 -2.11 -4.18 0.77
CA ILE A 56 -2.36 -3.47 2.02
C ILE A 56 -3.46 -2.41 1.83
N ASP A 57 -4.44 -2.41 2.72
CA ASP A 57 -5.33 -1.26 2.90
C ASP A 57 -4.58 -0.18 3.70
N LEU A 58 -4.30 0.96 3.06
CA LEU A 58 -3.66 2.09 3.72
C LEU A 58 -4.54 2.63 4.88
N PRO A 59 -3.97 3.30 5.88
CA PRO A 59 -4.76 3.85 6.99
C PRO A 59 -5.95 4.66 6.52
N GLY A 60 -7.13 4.37 7.08
CA GLY A 60 -8.39 5.02 6.71
C GLY A 60 -8.99 4.57 5.38
N HIS A 61 -8.44 3.52 4.74
CA HIS A 61 -8.96 2.93 3.51
C HIS A 61 -9.38 1.47 3.73
N GLY A 62 -10.31 1.00 2.90
CA GLY A 62 -10.76 -0.39 2.92
C GLY A 62 -11.21 -0.84 4.32
N ASN A 63 -10.57 -1.88 4.83
CA ASN A 63 -10.85 -2.46 6.15
C ASN A 63 -9.82 -2.04 7.23
N SER A 64 -8.95 -1.09 6.93
CA SER A 64 -7.96 -0.57 7.90
C SER A 64 -8.52 0.59 8.71
N ASP A 65 -8.16 0.61 10.00
CA ASP A 65 -8.52 1.73 10.87
C ASP A 65 -7.88 3.05 10.38
N GLY A 66 -8.59 4.15 10.63
CA GLY A 66 -8.12 5.50 10.34
C GLY A 66 -7.39 6.18 11.51
N PRO A 67 -7.09 7.45 11.34
CA PRO A 67 -7.39 8.30 10.19
C PRO A 67 -6.47 8.07 8.99
N CYS A 68 -6.84 8.62 7.82
CA CYS A 68 -5.92 8.70 6.68
C CYS A 68 -4.68 9.52 7.05
N LEU A 69 -3.54 9.13 6.49
CA LEU A 69 -2.31 9.91 6.61
C LEU A 69 -2.31 11.04 5.56
N ASP A 70 -1.82 12.19 5.95
CA ASP A 70 -1.95 13.45 5.22
C ASP A 70 -0.76 13.78 4.31
N SER A 71 0.26 12.90 4.25
CA SER A 71 1.39 13.06 3.33
C SER A 71 1.98 11.73 2.86
N ILE A 72 2.62 11.76 1.70
CA ILE A 72 3.31 10.59 1.12
C ILE A 72 4.43 10.11 2.04
N GLU A 73 5.17 11.04 2.64
CA GLU A 73 6.26 10.76 3.57
C GLU A 73 5.76 10.01 4.80
N LYS A 74 4.64 10.44 5.38
CA LYS A 74 4.03 9.74 6.53
C LYS A 74 3.56 8.33 6.17
N ILE A 75 3.04 8.14 4.96
CA ILE A 75 2.65 6.82 4.48
C ILE A 75 3.89 5.93 4.30
N ALA A 76 4.98 6.45 3.76
CA ALA A 76 6.22 5.71 3.60
C ALA A 76 6.83 5.30 4.97
N ASP A 77 6.86 6.21 5.94
CA ASP A 77 7.31 5.91 7.31
C ASP A 77 6.39 4.90 8.02
N TRP A 78 5.10 4.98 7.77
CA TRP A 78 4.14 4.01 8.29
C TRP A 78 4.36 2.62 7.66
N LEU A 79 4.60 2.54 6.35
CA LEU A 79 4.91 1.27 5.67
C LEU A 79 6.16 0.61 6.23
N GLU A 80 7.17 1.39 6.60
CA GLU A 80 8.37 0.85 7.24
C GLU A 80 8.05 0.15 8.56
N LYS A 81 7.09 0.69 9.35
CA LYS A 81 6.59 0.03 10.56
C LYS A 81 5.88 -1.29 10.23
N VAL A 82 5.10 -1.34 9.13
CA VAL A 82 4.47 -2.57 8.64
C VAL A 82 5.53 -3.61 8.27
N PHE A 83 6.55 -3.21 7.53
CA PHE A 83 7.63 -4.12 7.11
C PHE A 83 8.39 -4.69 8.31
N LYS A 84 8.65 -3.86 9.32
CA LYS A 84 9.25 -4.33 10.59
C LYS A 84 8.32 -5.29 11.33
N LYS A 85 7.05 -4.93 11.46
CA LYS A 85 6.06 -5.74 12.18
C LYS A 85 5.90 -7.14 11.59
N LEU A 86 5.92 -7.24 10.27
CA LEU A 86 5.77 -8.51 9.53
C LEU A 86 7.12 -9.16 9.19
N ASN A 87 8.24 -8.58 9.66
CA ASN A 87 9.60 -9.05 9.40
C ASN A 87 9.91 -9.23 7.90
N LEU A 88 9.50 -8.27 7.08
CA LEU A 88 9.66 -8.31 5.62
C LEU A 88 10.97 -7.66 5.19
N GLN A 89 11.64 -8.29 4.22
CA GLN A 89 12.90 -7.85 3.62
C GLN A 89 12.89 -8.13 2.12
N ASN A 90 13.76 -7.46 1.37
CA ASN A 90 13.94 -7.68 -0.07
C ASN A 90 12.63 -7.58 -0.87
N LEU A 91 11.86 -6.53 -0.59
CA LEU A 91 10.51 -6.36 -1.09
C LEU A 91 10.46 -5.93 -2.54
N ILE A 92 9.46 -6.41 -3.24
CA ILE A 92 9.02 -5.89 -4.54
C ILE A 92 7.80 -5.00 -4.24
N LEU A 93 7.91 -3.69 -4.47
CA LEU A 93 6.79 -2.77 -4.29
C LEU A 93 6.10 -2.50 -5.62
N VAL A 94 4.77 -2.58 -5.62
CA VAL A 94 3.93 -2.25 -6.79
C VAL A 94 2.93 -1.18 -6.37
N GLY A 95 3.04 0.00 -6.96
CA GLY A 95 2.15 1.13 -6.68
C GLY A 95 1.25 1.49 -7.84
N HIS A 96 0.00 1.83 -7.54
CA HIS A 96 -0.97 2.38 -8.50
C HIS A 96 -1.36 3.80 -8.13
N SER A 97 -1.31 4.74 -9.08
CA SER A 97 -1.70 6.13 -8.89
C SER A 97 -0.95 6.79 -7.71
N GLN A 98 -1.61 7.22 -6.63
CA GLN A 98 -0.97 7.71 -5.41
C GLN A 98 0.02 6.68 -4.82
N GLY A 99 -0.29 5.40 -4.92
CA GLY A 99 0.62 4.32 -4.51
C GLY A 99 1.97 4.35 -5.22
N CYS A 100 2.05 4.93 -6.43
CA CYS A 100 3.33 5.15 -7.11
C CYS A 100 4.22 6.12 -6.34
N LEU A 101 3.66 7.24 -5.88
CA LEU A 101 4.40 8.24 -5.11
C LEU A 101 4.89 7.65 -3.79
N VAL A 102 4.03 6.89 -3.11
CA VAL A 102 4.39 6.16 -1.88
C VAL A 102 5.51 5.16 -2.14
N THR A 103 5.43 4.41 -3.25
CA THR A 103 6.46 3.43 -3.63
C THR A 103 7.81 4.10 -3.87
N ILE A 104 7.84 5.22 -4.58
CA ILE A 104 9.07 6.00 -4.84
C ILE A 104 9.64 6.52 -3.53
N GLU A 105 8.84 7.17 -2.70
CA GLU A 105 9.27 7.74 -1.42
C GLU A 105 9.80 6.66 -0.48
N CYS A 106 9.07 5.54 -0.36
CA CYS A 106 9.48 4.41 0.47
C CYS A 106 10.82 3.82 0.00
N THR A 107 11.02 3.69 -1.31
CA THR A 107 12.27 3.19 -1.88
C THR A 107 13.43 4.15 -1.63
N ALA A 108 13.19 5.45 -1.74
CA ALA A 108 14.20 6.48 -1.47
C ALA A 108 14.63 6.49 0.02
N ARG A 109 13.68 6.34 0.94
CA ARG A 109 13.95 6.34 2.39
C ARG A 109 14.55 5.03 2.89
N TYR A 110 14.11 3.90 2.34
CA TYR A 110 14.46 2.56 2.84
C TYR A 110 15.06 1.65 1.74
N PRO A 111 16.11 2.09 1.03
CA PRO A 111 16.63 1.37 -0.15
C PRO A 111 17.10 -0.05 0.17
N ASN A 112 17.56 -0.29 1.40
CA ASN A 112 18.02 -1.61 1.82
C ASN A 112 16.89 -2.65 2.02
N LYS A 113 15.64 -2.20 2.06
CA LYS A 113 14.46 -3.09 2.20
C LYS A 113 13.81 -3.41 0.87
N ILE A 114 14.02 -2.57 -0.14
CA ILE A 114 13.30 -2.63 -1.42
C ILE A 114 14.25 -3.15 -2.49
N LYS A 115 13.92 -4.30 -3.05
CA LYS A 115 14.69 -4.94 -4.15
C LYS A 115 14.35 -4.34 -5.49
N THR A 116 13.06 -4.07 -5.70
CA THR A 116 12.52 -3.62 -6.99
C THR A 116 11.21 -2.87 -6.77
N LEU A 117 10.89 -1.96 -7.67
CA LEU A 117 9.61 -1.25 -7.69
C LEU A 117 8.98 -1.30 -9.08
N SER A 118 7.64 -1.28 -9.11
CA SER A 118 6.83 -1.17 -10.32
C SER A 118 5.76 -0.09 -10.12
N LEU A 119 5.60 0.76 -11.11
CA LEU A 119 4.71 1.91 -11.05
C LEU A 119 3.63 1.81 -12.13
N MET A 120 2.38 1.88 -11.73
CA MET A 120 1.22 1.73 -12.63
C MET A 120 0.34 2.99 -12.57
N GLY A 121 0.20 3.70 -13.70
CA GLY A 121 -0.63 4.90 -13.77
C GLY A 121 -0.15 6.05 -12.87
N GLY A 122 1.15 6.13 -12.64
CA GLY A 122 1.78 7.21 -11.87
C GLY A 122 2.23 8.36 -12.76
N ALA A 123 2.25 9.56 -12.18
CA ALA A 123 2.84 10.76 -12.78
C ALA A 123 3.57 11.54 -11.69
N GLY A 124 4.57 12.34 -12.07
CA GLY A 124 5.32 13.19 -11.13
C GLY A 124 4.46 14.29 -10.49
N ALA A 125 3.37 14.65 -11.14
CA ALA A 125 2.28 15.46 -10.60
C ALA A 125 0.96 14.94 -11.17
N ILE A 126 -0.03 14.76 -10.30
CA ILE A 126 -1.39 14.39 -10.71
C ILE A 126 -2.26 15.64 -10.58
N PRO A 127 -2.67 16.26 -11.70
CA PRO A 127 -3.56 17.41 -11.63
C PRO A 127 -4.90 16.98 -11.03
N MET A 128 -5.26 17.59 -9.92
CA MET A 128 -6.54 17.36 -9.25
C MET A 128 -7.59 18.33 -9.78
N ASN A 129 -8.81 17.82 -10.01
CA ASN A 129 -9.96 18.69 -10.26
C ASN A 129 -10.21 19.54 -8.99
N PRO A 130 -10.26 20.89 -9.09
CA PRO A 130 -10.44 21.76 -7.93
C PRO A 130 -11.72 21.47 -7.14
N GLU A 131 -12.78 21.01 -7.81
CA GLU A 131 -14.04 20.63 -7.15
C GLU A 131 -13.88 19.37 -6.31
N LEU A 132 -13.17 18.35 -6.83
CA LEU A 132 -12.86 17.13 -6.07
C LEU A 132 -11.97 17.42 -4.87
N LEU A 133 -10.99 18.33 -5.04
CA LEU A 133 -10.11 18.74 -3.95
C LEU A 133 -10.92 19.43 -2.85
N SER A 134 -11.79 20.36 -3.19
CA SER A 134 -12.68 21.05 -2.25
C SER A 134 -13.59 20.09 -1.49
N LEU A 135 -14.16 19.10 -2.17
CA LEU A 135 -15.00 18.06 -1.54
C LEU A 135 -14.20 17.17 -0.58
N ALA A 136 -12.98 16.82 -0.93
CA ALA A 136 -12.10 16.05 -0.06
C ALA A 136 -11.69 16.83 1.18
N GLU A 137 -11.36 18.12 1.04
CA GLU A 137 -11.03 19.03 2.15
C GLU A 137 -12.22 19.25 3.08
N ALA A 138 -13.45 19.28 2.55
CA ALA A 138 -14.67 19.38 3.33
C ALA A 138 -15.03 18.11 4.10
N GLY A 139 -14.26 17.01 3.93
CA GLY A 139 -14.46 15.75 4.65
C GLY A 139 -15.77 15.04 4.28
N ASN A 140 -16.26 15.20 3.06
CA ASN A 140 -17.50 14.58 2.62
C ASN A 140 -17.33 13.09 2.32
N PRO A 141 -17.90 12.16 3.14
CA PRO A 141 -17.69 10.72 2.99
C PRO A 141 -18.52 10.07 1.86
N LYS A 142 -19.24 10.86 1.06
CA LYS A 142 -20.13 10.36 0.00
C LYS A 142 -19.47 10.37 -1.38
N GLN A 143 -18.30 9.76 -1.48
CA GLN A 143 -17.71 9.43 -2.78
C GLN A 143 -17.15 8.03 -2.78
#